data_ab858d70818f9daf78b0c499975a4ff9
#
_entry.id   ab858d70818f9daf78b0c499975a4ff9
#
_cell.length_a   1.000
_cell.length_b   1.000
_cell.length_c   1.000
_cell.angle_alpha   90.00
_cell.angle_beta   90.00
_cell.angle_gamma   90.00
#
_symmetry.space_group_name_H-M   'P 1'
#
loop_
_entity.id
_entity.type
_entity.pdbx_description
1 polymer ?
#
loop_
_entity_poly.entity_id
_entity_poly.type
_entity_poly.pdbx_seq_one_letter_code
_entity_poly.pdbx_strand_id
1 'polypeptide(L)'
;MEHLVVRTSDFRLAWRLIAVIQRRKIPCVQLHPDDPLPHDESVWVASVAEVDFCQEGQGAAATENTIELAVERAFHLLNGFGPTVVLVFGVDPGPRPGLAWLADGVLVGVAQLEMVDDVADHIEAIATGILHDRLIARIGDG
;
A
#
# COMPACT_ATOMS: atom_id res chain seq x y z
N MET A 1 -10.41 -13.59 -8.14
CA MET A 1 -9.59 -12.58 -7.48
C MET A 1 -9.66 -11.30 -8.27
N GLU A 2 -9.92 -10.21 -7.61
CA GLU A 2 -9.98 -8.93 -8.27
C GLU A 2 -8.61 -8.49 -8.77
N HIS A 3 -8.62 -7.74 -9.87
CA HIS A 3 -7.40 -7.17 -10.43
C HIS A 3 -7.23 -5.74 -9.95
N LEU A 4 -6.02 -5.40 -9.58
CA LEU A 4 -5.63 -4.02 -9.34
C LEU A 4 -5.59 -3.29 -10.70
N VAL A 5 -6.21 -2.12 -10.78
CA VAL A 5 -6.28 -1.36 -12.02
C VAL A 5 -5.21 -0.27 -12.01
N VAL A 6 -4.41 -0.22 -13.07
CA VAL A 6 -3.51 0.90 -13.34
C VAL A 6 -4.16 1.74 -14.43
N ARG A 7 -4.58 2.96 -14.07
CA ARG A 7 -5.31 3.84 -14.99
C ARG A 7 -4.77 5.26 -14.87
N THR A 8 -3.73 5.53 -15.63
CA THR A 8 -3.06 6.84 -15.64
C THR A 8 -2.62 7.21 -17.05
N SER A 9 -2.65 8.51 -17.36
CA SER A 9 -2.10 9.05 -18.61
C SER A 9 -0.57 9.20 -18.56
N ASP A 10 0.02 9.09 -17.40
CA ASP A 10 1.48 9.17 -17.22
C ASP A 10 2.12 7.82 -17.48
N PHE A 11 2.71 7.64 -18.66
CA PHE A 11 3.32 6.38 -19.07
C PHE A 11 4.48 5.96 -18.15
N ARG A 12 5.26 6.90 -17.70
CA ARG A 12 6.41 6.61 -16.83
C ARG A 12 5.93 6.10 -15.48
N LEU A 13 4.91 6.74 -14.93
CA LEU A 13 4.29 6.31 -13.69
C LEU A 13 3.67 4.92 -13.85
N ALA A 14 2.90 4.71 -14.91
CA ALA A 14 2.28 3.41 -15.20
C ALA A 14 3.31 2.29 -15.28
N TRP A 15 4.40 2.52 -16.00
CA TRP A 15 5.46 1.53 -16.17
C TRP A 15 6.09 1.14 -14.83
N ARG A 16 6.37 2.13 -13.98
CA ARG A 16 6.96 1.89 -12.66
C ARG A 16 5.99 1.16 -11.72
N LEU A 17 4.73 1.56 -11.73
CA LEU A 17 3.68 0.90 -10.95
C LEU A 17 3.54 -0.57 -11.35
N ILE A 18 3.42 -0.84 -12.64
CA ILE A 18 3.26 -2.19 -13.17
C ILE A 18 4.47 -3.06 -12.81
N ALA A 19 5.68 -2.53 -12.88
CA ALA A 19 6.88 -3.26 -12.53
C ALA A 19 6.84 -3.75 -11.07
N VAL A 20 6.44 -2.89 -10.14
CA VAL A 20 6.31 -3.26 -8.73
C VAL A 20 5.16 -4.25 -8.50
N ILE A 21 4.01 -4.00 -9.12
CA ILE A 21 2.84 -4.87 -9.01
C ILE A 21 3.15 -6.29 -9.51
N GLN A 22 3.81 -6.40 -10.66
CA GLN A 22 4.19 -7.70 -11.22
C GLN A 22 5.23 -8.42 -10.35
N ARG A 23 6.22 -7.69 -9.83
CA ARG A 23 7.21 -8.27 -8.92
C ARG A 23 6.56 -8.86 -7.68
N ARG A 24 5.49 -8.25 -7.20
CA ARG A 24 4.70 -8.75 -6.05
C ARG A 24 3.65 -9.79 -6.44
N LYS A 25 3.56 -10.14 -7.71
CA LYS A 25 2.61 -11.12 -8.24
C LYS A 25 1.15 -10.78 -7.93
N ILE A 26 0.83 -9.50 -7.93
CA ILE A 26 -0.54 -9.01 -7.78
C ILE A 26 -1.19 -8.99 -9.15
N PRO A 27 -2.37 -9.61 -9.33
CA PRO A 27 -3.08 -9.51 -10.61
C PRO A 27 -3.41 -8.06 -10.93
N CYS A 28 -3.07 -7.60 -12.13
CA CYS A 28 -3.36 -6.23 -12.53
C CYS A 28 -3.82 -6.13 -13.98
N VAL A 29 -4.54 -5.08 -14.26
CA VAL A 29 -4.97 -4.70 -15.60
C VAL A 29 -4.66 -3.22 -15.81
N GLN A 30 -4.17 -2.89 -16.99
CA GLN A 30 -3.93 -1.50 -17.39
C GLN A 30 -5.09 -1.03 -18.24
N LEU A 31 -5.70 0.09 -17.84
CA LEU A 31 -6.77 0.73 -18.58
C LEU A 31 -6.34 2.11 -19.06
N HIS A 32 -6.94 2.56 -20.15
CA HIS A 32 -6.80 3.93 -20.61
C HIS A 32 -7.49 4.87 -19.61
N PRO A 33 -6.97 6.09 -19.40
CA PRO A 33 -7.61 7.04 -18.47
C PRO A 33 -9.09 7.32 -18.74
N ASP A 34 -9.52 7.22 -19.99
CA ASP A 34 -10.92 7.45 -20.38
C ASP A 34 -11.79 6.20 -20.26
N ASP A 35 -11.21 5.03 -20.00
CA ASP A 35 -11.97 3.81 -19.83
C ASP A 35 -12.67 3.79 -18.47
N PRO A 36 -13.90 3.28 -18.40
CA PRO A 36 -14.57 3.14 -17.12
C PRO A 36 -13.90 2.07 -16.26
N LEU A 37 -14.01 2.22 -14.94
CA LEU A 37 -13.58 1.17 -14.01
C LEU A 37 -14.48 -0.07 -14.19
N PRO A 38 -13.93 -1.28 -13.97
CA PRO A 38 -14.72 -2.51 -14.11
C PRO A 38 -15.98 -2.54 -13.24
N HIS A 39 -15.92 -1.99 -12.02
CA HIS A 39 -17.07 -1.84 -11.14
C HIS A 39 -16.84 -0.72 -10.13
N ASP A 40 -17.89 -0.40 -9.36
CA ASP A 40 -17.91 0.77 -8.47
C ASP A 40 -16.89 0.71 -7.34
N GLU A 41 -16.46 -0.48 -6.97
CA GLU A 41 -15.50 -0.68 -5.87
C GLU A 41 -14.09 -1.03 -6.37
N SER A 42 -13.83 -0.89 -7.67
CA SER A 42 -12.51 -1.18 -8.23
C SER A 42 -11.42 -0.39 -7.53
N VAL A 43 -10.33 -1.07 -7.20
CA VAL A 43 -9.12 -0.44 -6.67
C VAL A 43 -8.22 -0.06 -7.84
N TRP A 44 -7.83 1.20 -7.90
CA TRP A 44 -7.01 1.69 -9.01
C TRP A 44 -5.92 2.63 -8.54
N VAL A 45 -4.85 2.68 -9.30
CA VAL A 45 -3.66 3.48 -9.00
C VAL A 45 -3.40 4.44 -10.15
N ALA A 46 -3.14 5.69 -9.81
CA ALA A 46 -2.86 6.75 -10.77
C ALA A 46 -2.07 7.88 -10.10
N SER A 47 -1.86 8.98 -10.82
CA SER A 47 -1.24 10.16 -10.25
C SER A 47 -2.14 10.84 -9.22
N VAL A 48 -1.56 11.69 -8.38
CA VAL A 48 -2.31 12.45 -7.37
C VAL A 48 -3.43 13.27 -8.01
N ALA A 49 -3.13 13.98 -9.11
CA ALA A 49 -4.13 14.80 -9.80
C ALA A 49 -5.29 13.97 -10.35
N GLU A 50 -4.99 12.79 -10.91
CA GLU A 50 -6.03 11.93 -11.46
C GLU A 50 -6.92 11.33 -10.37
N VAL A 51 -6.34 10.92 -9.26
CA VAL A 51 -7.11 10.38 -8.13
C VAL A 51 -7.97 11.47 -7.50
N ASP A 52 -7.44 12.68 -7.34
CA ASP A 52 -8.20 13.81 -6.78
C ASP A 52 -9.36 14.23 -7.68
N PHE A 53 -9.15 14.17 -8.99
CA PHE A 53 -10.17 14.56 -9.97
C PHE A 53 -11.30 13.53 -10.06
N CYS A 54 -10.99 12.25 -10.02
CA CYS A 54 -11.95 11.15 -10.21
C CYS A 54 -12.32 10.52 -8.88
N GLN A 55 -13.58 10.65 -8.48
CA GLN A 55 -14.08 10.12 -7.22
C GLN A 55 -14.65 8.69 -7.34
N GLU A 56 -14.51 8.06 -8.50
CA GLU A 56 -14.98 6.70 -8.71
C GLU A 56 -14.02 5.69 -8.07
N GLY A 57 -14.56 4.57 -7.62
CA GLY A 57 -13.77 3.47 -7.08
C GLY A 57 -12.94 3.85 -5.86
N GLN A 58 -11.90 3.08 -5.63
CA GLN A 58 -10.95 3.29 -4.54
C GLN A 58 -9.59 3.61 -5.15
N GLY A 59 -9.28 4.90 -5.27
CA GLY A 59 -8.05 5.37 -5.87
C GLY A 59 -6.89 5.45 -4.89
N ALA A 60 -5.73 4.94 -5.28
CA ALA A 60 -4.49 5.13 -4.57
C ALA A 60 -3.57 6.02 -5.39
N ALA A 61 -3.20 7.17 -4.85
CA ALA A 61 -2.36 8.13 -5.56
C ALA A 61 -0.88 7.79 -5.43
N ALA A 62 -0.14 7.95 -6.53
CA ALA A 62 1.29 7.70 -6.56
C ALA A 62 2.06 8.86 -7.17
N THR A 63 3.27 9.07 -6.68
CA THR A 63 4.28 9.92 -7.28
C THR A 63 5.49 9.06 -7.62
N GLU A 64 6.47 9.61 -8.33
CA GLU A 64 7.71 8.88 -8.62
C GLU A 64 8.44 8.40 -7.36
N ASN A 65 8.25 9.09 -6.24
CA ASN A 65 8.92 8.78 -4.97
C ASN A 65 8.08 7.89 -4.05
N THR A 66 6.82 7.61 -4.39
CA THR A 66 5.90 6.86 -3.53
C THR A 66 5.29 5.63 -4.22
N ILE A 67 5.97 5.11 -5.22
CA ILE A 67 5.46 3.95 -6.00
C ILE A 67 5.15 2.77 -5.10
N GLU A 68 6.10 2.36 -4.27
CA GLU A 68 5.91 1.19 -3.41
C GLU A 68 4.84 1.40 -2.35
N LEU A 69 4.74 2.59 -1.78
CA LEU A 69 3.69 2.94 -0.81
C LEU A 69 2.31 2.90 -1.46
N ALA A 70 2.20 3.42 -2.68
CA ALA A 70 0.93 3.41 -3.42
C ALA A 70 0.48 1.98 -3.73
N VAL A 71 1.40 1.11 -4.15
CA VAL A 71 1.10 -0.29 -4.41
C VAL A 71 0.70 -1.01 -3.12
N GLU A 72 1.38 -0.74 -2.01
CA GLU A 72 1.04 -1.31 -0.71
C GLU A 72 -0.37 -0.91 -0.28
N ARG A 73 -0.71 0.37 -0.41
CA ARG A 73 -2.06 0.86 -0.11
C ARG A 73 -3.10 0.22 -1.01
N ALA A 74 -2.83 0.14 -2.30
CA ALA A 74 -3.75 -0.48 -3.25
C ALA A 74 -3.96 -1.96 -2.94
N PHE A 75 -2.90 -2.68 -2.61
CA PHE A 75 -2.98 -4.08 -2.21
C PHE A 75 -3.83 -4.26 -0.95
N HIS A 76 -3.65 -3.38 0.02
CA HIS A 76 -4.45 -3.37 1.25
C HIS A 76 -5.94 -3.18 0.94
N LEU A 77 -6.27 -2.20 0.08
CA LEU A 77 -7.65 -1.97 -0.35
C LEU A 77 -8.21 -3.15 -1.13
N LEU A 78 -7.40 -3.75 -2.01
CA LEU A 78 -7.81 -4.89 -2.83
C LEU A 78 -8.19 -6.11 -1.98
N ASN A 79 -7.57 -6.28 -0.83
CA ASN A 79 -7.89 -7.35 0.11
C ASN A 79 -9.08 -7.02 1.02
N GLY A 80 -9.76 -5.91 0.79
CA GLY A 80 -10.97 -5.55 1.50
C GLY A 80 -10.76 -4.99 2.90
N PHE A 81 -9.52 -4.57 3.23
CA PHE A 81 -9.24 -4.05 4.56
C PHE A 81 -9.72 -2.61 4.78
N GLY A 82 -10.27 -1.92 3.79
CA GLY A 82 -10.85 -0.59 3.97
C GLY A 82 -10.04 0.34 4.91
N PRO A 83 -10.62 1.46 5.37
CA PRO A 83 -9.98 2.28 6.38
C PRO A 83 -9.78 1.49 7.67
N THR A 84 -8.54 1.41 8.14
CA THR A 84 -8.18 0.69 9.35
C THR A 84 -8.41 1.59 10.57
N VAL A 85 -9.05 1.08 11.61
CA VAL A 85 -9.20 1.82 12.87
C VAL A 85 -7.89 1.78 13.65
N VAL A 86 -7.36 0.58 13.89
CA VAL A 86 -6.14 0.40 14.68
C VAL A 86 -5.08 -0.34 13.86
N LEU A 87 -3.97 0.34 13.63
CA LEU A 87 -2.79 -0.24 12.99
C LEU A 87 -1.75 -0.54 14.08
N VAL A 88 -1.39 -1.80 14.23
CA VAL A 88 -0.46 -2.25 15.28
C VAL A 88 0.82 -2.76 14.63
N PHE A 89 1.96 -2.24 15.10
CA PHE A 89 3.27 -2.77 14.74
C PHE A 89 3.85 -3.52 15.93
N GLY A 90 4.30 -4.73 15.68
CA GLY A 90 5.07 -5.51 16.64
C GLY A 90 6.54 -5.53 16.24
N VAL A 91 7.42 -5.23 17.17
CA VAL A 91 8.86 -5.23 16.94
C VAL A 91 9.49 -6.32 17.80
N ASP A 92 10.17 -7.27 17.15
CA ASP A 92 10.99 -8.26 17.83
C ASP A 92 12.44 -7.74 17.82
N PRO A 93 12.94 -7.27 18.98
CA PRO A 93 14.25 -6.62 19.04
C PRO A 93 15.41 -7.60 18.83
N GLY A 94 16.51 -7.07 18.39
CA GLY A 94 17.73 -7.83 18.13
C GLY A 94 18.63 -7.07 17.17
N PRO A 95 19.81 -7.63 16.81
CA PRO A 95 20.70 -6.99 15.83
C PRO A 95 20.04 -6.81 14.46
N ARG A 96 19.14 -7.73 14.12
CA ARG A 96 18.32 -7.68 12.90
C ARG A 96 16.85 -7.80 13.29
N PRO A 97 16.22 -6.68 13.69
CA PRO A 97 14.89 -6.73 14.29
C PRO A 97 13.83 -7.21 13.29
N GLY A 98 12.86 -7.97 13.81
CA GLY A 98 11.67 -8.37 13.08
C GLY A 98 10.57 -7.34 13.26
N LEU A 99 9.80 -7.09 12.20
CA LEU A 99 8.67 -6.18 12.20
C LEU A 99 7.44 -6.91 11.66
N ALA A 100 6.33 -6.81 12.36
CA ALA A 100 5.04 -7.31 11.88
C ALA A 100 4.00 -6.22 12.08
N TRP A 101 3.01 -6.14 11.18
CA TRP A 101 1.94 -5.16 11.37
C TRP A 101 0.58 -5.78 11.08
N LEU A 102 -0.38 -5.35 11.90
CA LEU A 102 -1.75 -5.83 11.88
C LEU A 102 -2.68 -4.64 11.69
N ALA A 103 -3.66 -4.82 10.80
CA ALA A 103 -4.73 -3.86 10.60
C ALA A 103 -6.01 -4.45 11.20
N ASP A 104 -6.54 -3.81 12.24
CA ASP A 104 -7.72 -4.28 12.97
C ASP A 104 -7.63 -5.76 13.36
N GLY A 105 -6.46 -6.18 13.85
CA GLY A 105 -6.22 -7.54 14.32
C GLY A 105 -5.84 -8.55 13.23
N VAL A 106 -5.80 -8.15 11.96
CA VAL A 106 -5.43 -9.02 10.85
C VAL A 106 -3.99 -8.75 10.43
N LEU A 107 -3.17 -9.79 10.35
CA LEU A 107 -1.79 -9.67 9.92
C LEU A 107 -1.72 -9.22 8.46
N VAL A 108 -1.11 -8.06 8.22
CA VAL A 108 -0.96 -7.48 6.88
C VAL A 108 0.42 -7.80 6.29
N GLY A 109 1.46 -7.70 7.10
CA GLY A 109 2.79 -7.94 6.60
C GLY A 109 3.82 -8.21 7.68
N VAL A 110 4.97 -8.70 7.25
CA VAL A 110 6.14 -8.92 8.09
C VAL A 110 7.39 -8.50 7.33
N ALA A 111 8.41 -8.07 8.07
CA ALA A 111 9.69 -7.72 7.49
C ALA A 111 10.80 -8.00 8.51
N GLN A 112 11.99 -8.31 8.02
CA GLN A 112 13.18 -8.36 8.84
C GLN A 112 14.11 -7.23 8.42
N LEU A 113 14.51 -6.39 9.36
CA LEU A 113 15.32 -5.21 9.10
C LEU A 113 16.79 -5.50 9.37
N GLU A 114 17.65 -4.76 8.69
CA GLU A 114 19.11 -4.95 8.84
C GLU A 114 19.62 -4.33 10.13
N MET A 115 19.00 -3.25 10.59
CA MET A 115 19.46 -2.48 11.74
C MET A 115 18.30 -1.95 12.56
N VAL A 116 18.52 -1.82 13.86
CA VAL A 116 17.55 -1.22 14.78
C VAL A 116 17.15 0.20 14.36
N ASP A 117 18.09 0.96 13.83
CA ASP A 117 17.86 2.34 13.43
C ASP A 117 16.85 2.47 12.27
N ASP A 118 16.59 1.39 11.55
CA ASP A 118 15.65 1.39 10.41
C ASP A 118 14.19 1.20 10.85
N VAL A 119 13.95 0.79 12.09
CA VAL A 119 12.60 0.41 12.57
C VAL A 119 11.62 1.58 12.46
N ALA A 120 11.98 2.73 13.00
CA ALA A 120 11.08 3.90 13.00
C ALA A 120 10.74 4.36 11.58
N ASP A 121 11.71 4.38 10.69
CA ASP A 121 11.51 4.79 9.29
C ASP A 121 10.60 3.82 8.55
N HIS A 122 10.75 2.52 8.79
CA HIS A 122 9.90 1.50 8.19
C HIS A 122 8.45 1.59 8.68
N ILE A 123 8.27 1.79 9.98
CA ILE A 123 6.93 1.98 10.56
C ILE A 123 6.26 3.20 9.94
N GLU A 124 6.97 4.32 9.87
CA GLU A 124 6.43 5.55 9.29
C GLU A 124 6.06 5.36 7.82
N ALA A 125 6.93 4.74 7.04
CA ALA A 125 6.69 4.49 5.62
C ALA A 125 5.45 3.61 5.40
N ILE A 126 5.32 2.52 6.15
CA ILE A 126 4.18 1.61 6.03
C ILE A 126 2.90 2.29 6.51
N ALA A 127 2.94 2.99 7.65
CA ALA A 127 1.78 3.67 8.22
C ALA A 127 1.25 4.77 7.29
N THR A 128 2.12 5.45 6.56
CA THR A 128 1.72 6.46 5.58
C THR A 128 0.91 5.84 4.43
N GLY A 129 1.19 4.59 4.07
CA GLY A 129 0.48 3.88 3.02
C GLY A 129 -0.85 3.25 3.44
N ILE A 130 -1.17 3.25 4.74
CA ILE A 130 -2.38 2.63 5.28
C ILE A 130 -3.18 3.68 6.04
N LEU A 131 -4.39 3.98 5.55
CA LEU A 131 -5.30 4.88 6.29
C LEU A 131 -5.67 4.25 7.63
N HIS A 132 -5.43 4.97 8.71
CA HIS A 132 -5.70 4.47 10.06
C HIS A 132 -6.04 5.63 10.99
N ASP A 133 -6.80 5.34 12.05
CA ASP A 133 -7.16 6.32 13.08
C ASP A 133 -6.15 6.31 14.24
N ARG A 134 -5.67 5.11 14.60
CA ARG A 134 -4.72 4.94 15.71
C ARG A 134 -3.56 4.06 15.28
N LEU A 135 -2.38 4.46 15.71
CA LEU A 135 -1.14 3.73 15.50
C LEU A 135 -0.58 3.28 16.86
N ILE A 136 -0.32 2.00 17.00
CA ILE A 136 0.29 1.44 18.20
C ILE A 136 1.54 0.67 17.79
N ALA A 137 2.65 0.95 18.44
CA ALA A 137 3.87 0.16 18.30
C ALA A 137 4.16 -0.57 19.60
N ARG A 138 4.37 -1.88 19.52
CA ARG A 138 4.72 -2.73 20.66
C ARG A 138 6.08 -3.35 20.43
N ILE A 139 6.93 -3.29 21.45
CA ILE A 139 8.27 -3.85 21.39
C ILE A 139 8.30 -5.04 22.33
N GLY A 140 8.72 -6.18 21.81
CA GLY A 140 8.88 -7.38 22.62
C GLY A 140 10.04 -7.27 23.61
N ASP A 141 10.07 -8.19 24.56
CA ASP A 141 11.09 -8.19 25.63
C ASP A 141 12.43 -8.78 25.17
N GLY A 142 12.55 -9.15 23.94
CA GLY A 142 13.81 -9.63 23.34
C GLY A 142 14.06 -11.09 23.55
#